data_de76312d0096e1b80906036f1fe9784c
#
_entry.id   de76312d0096e1b80906036f1fe9784c
#
_cell.length_a   1.000
_cell.length_b   1.000
_cell.length_c   1.000
_cell.angle_alpha   90.00
_cell.angle_beta   90.00
_cell.angle_gamma   90.00
#
_symmetry.space_group_name_H-M   'P 1'
#
loop_
_entity.id
_entity.type
_entity.pdbx_description
1 polymer ?
#
loop_
_entity_poly.entity_id
_entity_poly.type
_entity_poly.pdbx_seq_one_letter_code
_entity_poly.pdbx_strand_id
1 'polypeptide(L)'
;VSYEDINNFCPTELTSDKEKVASYNMEWAGKINLKLDILGLKSLSVVQDVCQQVGINYFDIDVEDYDTVYKHLQDLKYPHGIFQIEAYTNYNVCKQVKPKNLDQLAAVVAIARPGALAFADQYARYANYGEFPEFHPKIDEVLKRTGGAALYQEQMMALGHKVFGLTLSEAETLRKIVGKKKRDEMPKWKKIIYSKAKEHKLGEEIADFYWKILEDSANYSFCAGHAYPYASLSAITTYLKFNHPKEFFLALLKMAVNEADFLEQSRLICHEMKAFKIELLPPHLAKSDIDFKIEGDNIRYGLSAIKGISEKTLKNIISFRSNFTNKIECFDAAKEAKINIGGLSAMIQAGALDGFGKSRSRVVLEAQTYNILTEREKNMIREMFSAGETDILDCVKKLSDAKDGDLIIKPSRFETIKKKYDPYKKIYLLNSRNEDLANFWYEYTLLGNPHSQSLKQIYREKNPTFNSIIEIKDKKEGDKVMVVGIVQDVVKRTSQRGNKYVKVVISDETSEVAAMVFDSNRGKIQDMIDKNGGRLPEENDIVVISGSVKGPDAIYINDLGIQSTKIYCKLKDLKESKETLENTV
;
A
#
# COMPACT_ATOMS: atom_id res chain seq x y z
N VAL A 1 -30.41 0.58 13.48
CA VAL A 1 -31.20 -0.65 13.25
C VAL A 1 -32.36 -0.65 14.25
N SER A 2 -33.55 -0.88 13.79
CA SER A 2 -34.78 -0.93 14.62
C SER A 2 -35.29 -2.36 14.68
N TYR A 3 -35.89 -2.75 15.83
CA TYR A 3 -36.55 -4.05 16.02
C TYR A 3 -37.86 -4.17 15.23
N GLU A 4 -38.52 -3.02 15.02
CA GLU A 4 -39.76 -2.90 14.27
C GLU A 4 -39.58 -1.90 13.14
N ASP A 5 -40.60 -1.66 12.32
CA ASP A 5 -40.53 -0.64 11.27
C ASP A 5 -40.19 0.71 11.90
N ILE A 6 -39.12 1.31 11.45
CA ILE A 6 -38.59 2.59 11.92
C ILE A 6 -39.65 3.71 11.85
N ASN A 7 -40.62 3.61 10.92
CA ASN A 7 -41.74 4.54 10.81
C ASN A 7 -42.63 4.58 12.08
N ASN A 8 -42.62 3.54 12.90
CA ASN A 8 -43.35 3.51 14.15
C ASN A 8 -42.73 4.39 15.24
N PHE A 9 -41.48 4.80 15.07
CA PHE A 9 -40.71 5.51 16.10
C PHE A 9 -40.32 6.93 15.70
N CYS A 10 -40.15 7.20 14.40
CA CYS A 10 -39.72 8.50 13.93
C CYS A 10 -40.08 8.72 12.46
N PRO A 11 -40.11 10.00 12.00
CA PRO A 11 -40.15 10.34 10.60
C PRO A 11 -38.95 9.76 9.88
N THR A 12 -39.15 9.29 8.66
CA THR A 12 -38.09 8.67 7.82
C THR A 12 -37.92 9.36 6.50
N GLU A 13 -36.71 9.27 5.97
CA GLU A 13 -36.36 9.67 4.61
C GLU A 13 -35.63 8.53 3.90
N LEU A 14 -35.53 8.62 2.58
CA LEU A 14 -34.78 7.66 1.78
C LEU A 14 -33.40 8.23 1.42
N THR A 15 -32.37 7.44 1.60
CA THR A 15 -31.03 7.76 1.09
C THR A 15 -30.96 7.65 -0.44
N SER A 16 -29.85 8.09 -1.02
CA SER A 16 -29.53 7.88 -2.46
C SER A 16 -29.64 6.41 -2.87
N ASP A 17 -29.32 5.50 -1.95
CA ASP A 17 -29.33 4.04 -2.17
C ASP A 17 -30.69 3.41 -1.84
N LYS A 18 -31.73 4.25 -1.63
CA LYS A 18 -33.12 3.87 -1.31
C LYS A 18 -33.28 3.16 0.04
N GLU A 19 -32.35 3.32 0.95
CA GLU A 19 -32.49 2.84 2.33
C GLU A 19 -33.32 3.82 3.16
N LYS A 20 -34.19 3.31 4.03
CA LYS A 20 -34.93 4.12 4.98
C LYS A 20 -34.06 4.47 6.18
N VAL A 21 -33.92 5.75 6.45
CA VAL A 21 -33.21 6.29 7.61
C VAL A 21 -34.08 7.26 8.40
N ALA A 22 -33.76 7.44 9.68
CA ALA A 22 -34.45 8.45 10.50
C ALA A 22 -34.13 9.85 10.00
N SER A 23 -35.15 10.70 9.81
CA SER A 23 -34.98 12.10 9.41
C SER A 23 -34.46 13.01 10.51
N TYR A 24 -34.27 12.52 11.72
CA TYR A 24 -33.70 13.28 12.82
C TYR A 24 -32.18 13.43 12.69
N ASN A 25 -31.67 14.58 13.06
CA ASN A 25 -30.24 14.73 13.25
C ASN A 25 -29.73 13.83 14.40
N MET A 26 -28.42 13.62 14.44
CA MET A 26 -27.76 12.70 15.38
C MET A 26 -28.05 13.05 16.85
N GLU A 27 -28.20 14.32 17.19
CA GLU A 27 -28.47 14.76 18.57
C GLU A 27 -29.86 14.31 19.04
N TRP A 28 -30.89 14.51 18.21
CA TRP A 28 -32.26 14.09 18.53
C TRP A 28 -32.43 12.58 18.46
N ALA A 29 -31.84 11.92 17.46
CA ALA A 29 -31.84 10.47 17.38
C ALA A 29 -31.21 9.82 18.62
N GLY A 30 -30.13 10.39 19.14
CA GLY A 30 -29.45 9.93 20.37
C GLY A 30 -30.25 10.15 21.69
N LYS A 31 -31.26 11.02 21.68
CA LYS A 31 -32.15 11.20 22.85
C LYS A 31 -33.28 10.16 22.90
N ILE A 32 -33.61 9.57 21.75
CA ILE A 32 -34.73 8.66 21.58
C ILE A 32 -34.26 7.19 21.55
N ASN A 33 -33.08 6.96 20.91
CA ASN A 33 -32.55 5.64 20.64
C ASN A 33 -31.09 5.50 21.07
N LEU A 34 -30.65 4.27 21.28
CA LEU A 34 -29.26 3.95 21.47
C LEU A 34 -28.53 3.98 20.09
N LYS A 35 -27.50 4.79 19.97
CA LYS A 35 -26.61 4.76 18.80
C LYS A 35 -25.59 3.65 18.96
N LEU A 36 -25.57 2.73 18.01
CA LEU A 36 -24.54 1.70 17.86
C LEU A 36 -23.76 1.98 16.57
N ASP A 37 -22.45 2.10 16.68
CA ASP A 37 -21.56 2.25 15.53
C ASP A 37 -21.04 0.88 15.11
N ILE A 38 -21.37 0.45 13.90
CA ILE A 38 -20.86 -0.79 13.31
C ILE A 38 -19.86 -0.38 12.22
N LEU A 39 -18.59 -0.65 12.48
CA LEU A 39 -17.50 -0.31 11.57
C LEU A 39 -17.02 -1.56 10.84
N GLY A 40 -17.00 -1.51 9.51
CA GLY A 40 -16.33 -2.52 8.68
C GLY A 40 -14.82 -2.36 8.78
N LEU A 41 -14.12 -3.42 9.18
CA LEU A 41 -12.65 -3.45 9.23
C LEU A 41 -12.12 -4.47 8.21
N LYS A 42 -11.36 -4.00 7.23
CA LYS A 42 -10.70 -4.86 6.22
C LYS A 42 -9.82 -5.93 6.86
N SER A 43 -9.13 -5.59 7.95
CA SER A 43 -8.30 -6.54 8.70
C SER A 43 -9.08 -7.74 9.23
N LEU A 44 -10.38 -7.59 9.55
CA LEU A 44 -11.22 -8.73 9.94
C LEU A 44 -11.48 -9.68 8.76
N SER A 45 -11.58 -9.18 7.53
CA SER A 45 -11.69 -10.02 6.34
C SER A 45 -10.40 -10.80 6.09
N VAL A 46 -9.24 -10.18 6.32
CA VAL A 46 -7.94 -10.87 6.27
C VAL A 46 -7.89 -11.97 7.33
N VAL A 47 -8.24 -11.65 8.59
CA VAL A 47 -8.27 -12.63 9.69
C VAL A 47 -9.18 -13.80 9.34
N GLN A 48 -10.39 -13.53 8.84
CA GLN A 48 -11.34 -14.59 8.48
C GLN A 48 -10.83 -15.46 7.33
N ASP A 49 -10.25 -14.87 6.26
CA ASP A 49 -9.71 -15.63 5.12
C ASP A 49 -8.56 -16.55 5.57
N VAL A 50 -7.63 -16.02 6.38
CA VAL A 50 -6.52 -16.83 6.93
C VAL A 50 -7.04 -17.95 7.81
N CYS A 51 -7.93 -17.66 8.76
CA CYS A 51 -8.47 -18.67 9.69
C CYS A 51 -9.23 -19.77 8.95
N GLN A 52 -9.97 -19.44 7.88
CA GLN A 52 -10.63 -20.42 7.03
C GLN A 52 -9.63 -21.31 6.28
N GLN A 53 -8.54 -20.75 5.77
CA GLN A 53 -7.51 -21.49 5.06
C GLN A 53 -6.75 -22.48 5.96
N VAL A 54 -6.46 -22.08 7.21
CA VAL A 54 -5.71 -22.92 8.16
C VAL A 54 -6.61 -23.79 9.06
N GLY A 55 -7.93 -23.59 9.00
CA GLY A 55 -8.89 -24.40 9.75
C GLY A 55 -8.96 -24.08 11.25
N ILE A 56 -8.68 -22.86 11.67
CA ILE A 56 -8.75 -22.39 13.07
C ILE A 56 -9.87 -21.37 13.25
N ASN A 57 -10.33 -21.20 14.49
CA ASN A 57 -11.22 -20.12 14.85
C ASN A 57 -10.40 -18.98 15.49
N TYR A 58 -10.58 -17.75 15.03
CA TYR A 58 -9.83 -16.61 15.59
C TYR A 58 -10.14 -16.34 17.07
N PHE A 59 -11.27 -16.81 17.60
CA PHE A 59 -11.57 -16.74 19.03
C PHE A 59 -10.74 -17.71 19.89
N ASP A 60 -10.14 -18.73 19.28
CA ASP A 60 -9.29 -19.69 19.95
C ASP A 60 -7.82 -19.24 20.01
N ILE A 61 -7.48 -18.12 19.35
CA ILE A 61 -6.15 -17.54 19.41
C ILE A 61 -5.95 -16.87 20.76
N ASP A 62 -4.97 -17.36 21.53
CA ASP A 62 -4.59 -16.74 22.81
C ASP A 62 -3.84 -15.42 22.56
N VAL A 63 -4.55 -14.31 22.77
CA VAL A 63 -3.99 -12.95 22.59
C VAL A 63 -3.04 -12.53 23.71
N GLU A 64 -2.85 -13.34 24.76
CA GLU A 64 -1.90 -13.12 25.85
C GLU A 64 -0.63 -13.96 25.70
N ASP A 65 -0.58 -14.89 24.74
CA ASP A 65 0.58 -15.77 24.55
C ASP A 65 1.80 -14.98 24.09
N TYR A 66 2.85 -15.04 24.92
CA TYR A 66 4.11 -14.35 24.65
C TYR A 66 4.85 -14.93 23.45
N ASP A 67 4.95 -16.25 23.34
CA ASP A 67 5.81 -16.91 22.35
C ASP A 67 5.27 -16.78 20.93
N THR A 68 3.96 -16.82 20.78
CA THR A 68 3.31 -16.76 19.45
C THR A 68 2.91 -15.35 19.02
N VAL A 69 2.88 -14.37 19.95
CA VAL A 69 2.48 -12.98 19.67
C VAL A 69 3.59 -11.99 20.03
N TYR A 70 3.85 -11.79 21.33
CA TYR A 70 4.65 -10.66 21.81
C TYR A 70 6.14 -10.79 21.53
N LYS A 71 6.66 -11.99 21.45
CA LYS A 71 8.05 -12.26 21.03
C LYS A 71 8.37 -11.64 19.68
N HIS A 72 7.41 -11.67 18.76
CA HIS A 72 7.55 -11.08 17.42
C HIS A 72 7.50 -9.55 17.41
N LEU A 73 6.93 -8.94 18.45
CA LEU A 73 6.88 -7.48 18.60
C LEU A 73 8.12 -6.88 19.25
N GLN A 74 9.02 -7.69 19.85
CA GLN A 74 10.22 -7.20 20.54
C GLN A 74 11.23 -6.54 19.60
N ASP A 75 11.43 -7.11 18.41
CA ASP A 75 12.33 -6.62 17.36
C ASP A 75 11.63 -6.55 16.01
N LEU A 76 10.38 -6.06 16.03
CA LEU A 76 9.54 -5.97 14.84
C LEU A 76 10.19 -5.12 13.74
N LYS A 77 10.43 -5.73 12.58
CA LYS A 77 10.99 -5.07 11.39
C LYS A 77 9.97 -4.92 10.27
N TYR A 78 8.98 -5.79 10.22
CA TYR A 78 8.02 -5.95 9.12
C TYR A 78 6.59 -5.79 9.64
N PRO A 79 6.10 -4.54 9.84
CA PRO A 79 4.82 -4.29 10.48
C PRO A 79 3.61 -4.38 9.55
N HIS A 80 3.79 -4.45 8.21
CA HIS A 80 2.70 -4.36 7.25
C HIS A 80 1.66 -5.48 7.45
N GLY A 81 0.38 -5.12 7.42
CA GLY A 81 -0.74 -6.02 7.68
C GLY A 81 -1.00 -6.29 9.17
N ILE A 82 -0.12 -5.88 10.10
CA ILE A 82 -0.43 -5.95 11.54
C ILE A 82 -1.34 -4.77 11.88
N PHE A 83 -2.57 -5.09 12.24
CA PHE A 83 -3.60 -4.07 12.49
C PHE A 83 -3.14 -2.99 13.44
N GLN A 84 -3.39 -1.74 13.12
CA GLN A 84 -2.92 -0.52 13.81
C GLN A 84 -1.39 -0.34 13.85
N ILE A 85 -0.62 -1.41 14.03
CA ILE A 85 0.85 -1.34 14.23
C ILE A 85 1.58 -0.96 12.94
N GLU A 86 1.04 -1.28 11.76
CA GLU A 86 1.65 -0.93 10.47
C GLU A 86 1.78 0.58 10.23
N ALA A 87 0.93 1.40 10.86
CA ALA A 87 1.03 2.85 10.75
C ALA A 87 2.31 3.38 11.40
N TYR A 88 3.02 4.27 10.72
CA TYR A 88 4.36 4.76 11.11
C TYR A 88 4.47 5.17 12.59
N THR A 89 3.51 5.94 13.10
CA THR A 89 3.51 6.38 14.51
C THR A 89 3.35 5.21 15.47
N ASN A 90 2.41 4.31 15.19
CA ASN A 90 2.17 3.13 16.02
C ASN A 90 3.37 2.18 16.00
N TYR A 91 3.98 1.98 14.83
CA TYR A 91 5.18 1.18 14.67
C TYR A 91 6.33 1.71 15.52
N ASN A 92 6.59 3.02 15.50
CA ASN A 92 7.65 3.63 16.31
C ASN A 92 7.39 3.50 17.80
N VAL A 93 6.15 3.72 18.26
CA VAL A 93 5.79 3.51 19.67
C VAL A 93 5.92 2.04 20.05
N CYS A 94 5.48 1.11 19.19
CA CYS A 94 5.62 -0.32 19.42
C CYS A 94 7.11 -0.75 19.58
N LYS A 95 7.99 -0.26 18.70
CA LYS A 95 9.44 -0.50 18.80
C LYS A 95 10.06 0.02 20.08
N GLN A 96 9.56 1.13 20.59
CA GLN A 96 10.06 1.78 21.80
C GLN A 96 9.55 1.08 23.06
N VAL A 97 8.25 0.74 23.08
CA VAL A 97 7.59 0.08 24.21
C VAL A 97 7.94 -1.41 24.29
N LYS A 98 8.08 -2.09 23.15
CA LYS A 98 8.30 -3.54 23.06
C LYS A 98 7.28 -4.31 23.91
N PRO A 99 5.99 -4.27 23.54
CA PRO A 99 4.90 -4.81 24.36
C PRO A 99 5.08 -6.32 24.60
N LYS A 100 4.79 -6.77 25.83
CA LYS A 100 4.94 -8.16 26.29
C LYS A 100 3.61 -8.81 26.66
N ASN A 101 2.52 -8.06 26.64
CA ASN A 101 1.17 -8.50 26.96
C ASN A 101 0.13 -7.54 26.35
N LEU A 102 -1.15 -7.89 26.46
CA LEU A 102 -2.24 -7.14 25.90
C LEU A 102 -2.38 -5.73 26.50
N ASP A 103 -2.13 -5.56 27.81
CA ASP A 103 -2.16 -4.26 28.47
C ASP A 103 -1.17 -3.28 27.82
N GLN A 104 0.06 -3.74 27.59
CA GLN A 104 1.08 -2.92 26.95
C GLN A 104 0.78 -2.64 25.48
N LEU A 105 0.22 -3.60 24.77
CA LEU A 105 -0.20 -3.41 23.37
C LEU A 105 -1.38 -2.43 23.27
N ALA A 106 -2.35 -2.49 24.20
CA ALA A 106 -3.45 -1.51 24.28
C ALA A 106 -2.93 -0.09 24.58
N ALA A 107 -1.89 0.02 25.43
CA ALA A 107 -1.24 1.30 25.68
C ALA A 107 -0.51 1.83 24.44
N VAL A 108 0.16 0.99 23.64
CA VAL A 108 0.76 1.40 22.34
C VAL A 108 -0.29 2.02 21.44
N VAL A 109 -1.46 1.38 21.28
CA VAL A 109 -2.57 1.90 20.48
C VAL A 109 -3.11 3.23 21.03
N ALA A 110 -3.16 3.39 22.35
CA ALA A 110 -3.65 4.60 22.99
C ALA A 110 -2.65 5.77 22.87
N ILE A 111 -1.35 5.50 23.00
CA ILE A 111 -0.26 6.51 22.98
C ILE A 111 0.02 7.02 21.57
N ALA A 112 -0.11 6.19 20.55
CA ALA A 112 0.28 6.51 19.18
C ALA A 112 -0.65 7.54 18.50
N ARG A 113 -0.95 8.64 19.19
CA ARG A 113 -1.79 9.75 18.71
C ARG A 113 -1.14 11.09 19.11
N PRO A 114 -1.32 12.15 18.30
CA PRO A 114 -0.60 13.42 18.51
C PRO A 114 -0.63 13.94 19.95
N GLY A 115 -1.77 13.87 20.64
CA GLY A 115 -1.92 14.38 22.01
C GLY A 115 -1.26 13.51 23.07
N ALA A 116 -1.18 12.19 22.88
CA ALA A 116 -0.65 11.24 23.87
C ALA A 116 0.81 10.84 23.61
N LEU A 117 1.35 11.17 22.43
CA LEU A 117 2.70 10.74 22.01
C LEU A 117 3.82 11.20 22.95
N ALA A 118 3.60 12.30 23.68
CA ALA A 118 4.54 12.79 24.70
C ALA A 118 4.78 11.79 25.85
N PHE A 119 3.85 10.87 26.07
CA PHE A 119 3.98 9.82 27.11
C PHE A 119 4.75 8.58 26.65
N ALA A 120 5.15 8.49 25.38
CA ALA A 120 5.77 7.28 24.82
C ALA A 120 7.06 6.90 25.55
N ASP A 121 7.96 7.86 25.84
CA ASP A 121 9.22 7.62 26.55
C ASP A 121 8.99 7.17 27.99
N GLN A 122 8.07 7.83 28.70
CA GLN A 122 7.72 7.48 30.09
C GLN A 122 7.15 6.07 30.15
N TYR A 123 6.21 5.76 29.26
CA TYR A 123 5.59 4.44 29.21
C TYR A 123 6.58 3.34 28.79
N ALA A 124 7.46 3.63 27.85
CA ALA A 124 8.51 2.69 27.44
C ALA A 124 9.46 2.32 28.60
N ARG A 125 9.84 3.31 29.43
CA ARG A 125 10.64 3.04 30.64
C ARG A 125 9.88 2.16 31.62
N TYR A 126 8.61 2.41 31.82
CA TYR A 126 7.77 1.55 32.65
C TYR A 126 7.67 0.12 32.07
N ALA A 127 7.33 -0.01 30.79
CA ALA A 127 7.16 -1.32 30.16
C ALA A 127 8.44 -2.17 30.13
N ASN A 128 9.60 -1.52 29.95
CA ASN A 128 10.89 -2.22 29.83
C ASN A 128 11.60 -2.41 31.16
N TYR A 129 11.49 -1.46 32.10
CA TYR A 129 12.29 -1.42 33.34
C TYR A 129 11.45 -1.35 34.62
N GLY A 130 10.10 -1.20 34.51
CA GLY A 130 9.22 -1.05 35.68
C GLY A 130 9.28 0.35 36.35
N GLU A 131 9.94 1.31 35.70
CA GLU A 131 10.10 2.67 36.22
C GLU A 131 8.83 3.48 36.02
N PHE A 132 8.29 4.05 37.09
CA PHE A 132 7.22 5.06 36.97
C PHE A 132 7.34 6.12 38.08
N PRO A 133 6.91 7.36 37.84
CA PRO A 133 6.94 8.39 38.86
C PRO A 133 5.88 8.13 39.94
N GLU A 134 6.31 7.91 41.19
CA GLU A 134 5.41 7.84 42.33
C GLU A 134 5.00 9.25 42.76
N PHE A 135 3.72 9.45 43.01
CA PHE A 135 3.20 10.73 43.40
C PHE A 135 2.37 10.67 44.70
N HIS A 136 1.38 9.76 44.76
CA HIS A 136 0.55 9.59 45.94
C HIS A 136 -0.11 8.18 45.89
N PRO A 137 -0.12 7.39 47.00
CA PRO A 137 -0.57 6.00 46.98
C PRO A 137 -1.90 5.73 46.31
N LYS A 138 -2.92 6.59 46.53
CA LYS A 138 -4.24 6.43 45.89
C LYS A 138 -4.25 6.79 44.40
N ILE A 139 -3.36 7.68 43.97
CA ILE A 139 -3.19 8.05 42.55
C ILE A 139 -2.39 6.94 41.85
N ASP A 140 -1.31 6.50 42.47
CA ASP A 140 -0.41 5.50 41.95
C ASP A 140 -1.13 4.15 41.77
N GLU A 141 -2.06 3.79 42.68
CA GLU A 141 -2.94 2.61 42.51
C GLU A 141 -3.69 2.64 41.16
N VAL A 142 -4.14 3.80 40.72
CA VAL A 142 -4.90 3.95 39.47
C VAL A 142 -3.99 4.03 38.24
N LEU A 143 -2.86 4.74 38.35
CA LEU A 143 -2.00 5.06 37.21
C LEU A 143 -0.83 4.11 37.02
N LYS A 144 -0.50 3.21 37.96
CA LYS A 144 0.61 2.28 37.87
C LYS A 144 0.60 1.44 36.61
N ARG A 145 -0.56 0.91 36.20
CA ARG A 145 -0.72 0.08 34.99
C ARG A 145 -0.33 0.81 33.70
N THR A 146 -0.31 2.13 33.71
CA THR A 146 0.06 2.98 32.59
C THR A 146 1.32 3.79 32.82
N GLY A 147 2.19 3.32 33.74
CA GLY A 147 3.47 3.97 34.01
C GLY A 147 3.35 5.39 34.55
N GLY A 148 2.27 5.68 35.31
CA GLY A 148 2.00 7.00 35.85
C GLY A 148 1.31 7.97 34.87
N ALA A 149 1.04 7.56 33.64
CA ALA A 149 0.33 8.38 32.65
C ALA A 149 -1.19 8.08 32.67
N ALA A 150 -2.01 9.11 32.64
CA ALA A 150 -3.47 8.95 32.55
C ALA A 150 -3.89 8.80 31.08
N LEU A 151 -3.71 7.61 30.51
CA LEU A 151 -3.96 7.32 29.11
C LEU A 151 -5.44 7.12 28.80
N TYR A 152 -6.21 6.56 29.75
CA TYR A 152 -7.58 6.15 29.54
C TYR A 152 -8.60 7.06 30.26
N GLN A 153 -9.75 7.26 29.63
CA GLN A 153 -10.87 8.00 30.20
C GLN A 153 -11.34 7.39 31.52
N GLU A 154 -11.34 6.08 31.61
CA GLU A 154 -11.71 5.30 32.79
C GLU A 154 -10.79 5.59 33.98
N GLN A 155 -9.49 5.86 33.72
CA GLN A 155 -8.57 6.24 34.81
C GLN A 155 -8.90 7.60 35.40
N MET A 156 -9.36 8.57 34.60
CA MET A 156 -9.78 9.87 35.08
C MET A 156 -11.01 9.77 35.98
N MET A 157 -11.98 8.91 35.57
CA MET A 157 -13.15 8.64 36.40
C MET A 157 -12.75 7.91 37.68
N ALA A 158 -11.84 6.92 37.59
CA ALA A 158 -11.34 6.19 38.74
C ALA A 158 -10.60 7.09 39.74
N LEU A 159 -9.80 8.05 39.27
CA LEU A 159 -9.17 9.07 40.12
C LEU A 159 -10.21 9.92 40.85
N GLY A 160 -11.21 10.43 40.11
CA GLY A 160 -12.31 11.20 40.72
C GLY A 160 -13.05 10.40 41.80
N HIS A 161 -13.32 9.13 41.53
CA HIS A 161 -14.03 8.26 42.44
C HIS A 161 -13.18 7.84 43.64
N LYS A 162 -12.02 7.23 43.43
CA LYS A 162 -11.18 6.62 44.49
C LYS A 162 -10.45 7.66 45.35
N VAL A 163 -10.04 8.78 44.75
CA VAL A 163 -9.23 9.80 45.46
C VAL A 163 -10.13 10.88 46.08
N PHE A 164 -11.13 11.37 45.32
CA PHE A 164 -11.95 12.50 45.73
C PHE A 164 -13.38 12.10 46.18
N GLY A 165 -13.71 10.81 46.16
CA GLY A 165 -15.01 10.32 46.62
C GLY A 165 -16.20 10.76 45.76
N LEU A 166 -15.96 11.10 44.46
CA LEU A 166 -17.06 11.35 43.53
C LEU A 166 -17.79 10.04 43.21
N THR A 167 -19.08 10.11 42.95
CA THR A 167 -19.79 9.01 42.32
C THR A 167 -19.27 8.84 40.88
N LEU A 168 -19.36 7.65 40.30
CA LEU A 168 -18.96 7.41 38.90
C LEU A 168 -19.72 8.33 37.93
N SER A 169 -20.98 8.64 38.20
CA SER A 169 -21.79 9.56 37.39
C SER A 169 -21.26 11.02 37.47
N GLU A 170 -20.83 11.47 38.64
CA GLU A 170 -20.21 12.79 38.80
C GLU A 170 -18.84 12.85 38.12
N ALA A 171 -18.04 11.80 38.26
CA ALA A 171 -16.73 11.71 37.60
C ALA A 171 -16.86 11.72 36.07
N GLU A 172 -17.85 11.01 35.50
CA GLU A 172 -18.15 11.03 34.08
C GLU A 172 -18.66 12.41 33.61
N THR A 173 -19.51 13.05 34.41
CA THR A 173 -20.01 14.41 34.14
C THR A 173 -18.84 15.40 34.09
N LEU A 174 -17.94 15.34 35.09
CA LEU A 174 -16.75 16.18 35.16
C LEU A 174 -15.86 15.97 33.93
N ARG A 175 -15.57 14.71 33.59
CA ARG A 175 -14.78 14.37 32.40
C ARG A 175 -15.39 14.96 31.12
N LYS A 176 -16.71 14.84 30.94
CA LYS A 176 -17.41 15.42 29.77
C LYS A 176 -17.36 16.95 29.73
N ILE A 177 -17.47 17.61 30.89
CA ILE A 177 -17.39 19.07 30.99
C ILE A 177 -16.01 19.58 30.60
N VAL A 178 -14.96 18.96 31.14
CA VAL A 178 -13.58 19.33 30.81
C VAL A 178 -13.26 18.95 29.36
N GLY A 179 -13.61 17.75 28.91
CA GLY A 179 -13.38 17.28 27.54
C GLY A 179 -14.07 18.11 26.46
N LYS A 180 -15.27 18.63 26.74
CA LYS A 180 -16.00 19.57 25.85
C LYS A 180 -15.65 21.03 26.10
N LYS A 181 -14.70 21.33 27.00
CA LYS A 181 -14.24 22.67 27.34
C LYS A 181 -15.40 23.64 27.70
N LYS A 182 -16.36 23.16 28.50
CA LYS A 182 -17.50 23.97 28.95
C LYS A 182 -17.06 24.99 29.99
N ARG A 183 -16.56 26.15 29.53
CA ARG A 183 -15.90 27.20 30.32
C ARG A 183 -16.75 27.66 31.51
N ASP A 184 -18.06 27.69 31.35
CA ASP A 184 -18.99 28.20 32.40
C ASP A 184 -19.16 27.19 33.54
N GLU A 185 -19.03 25.91 33.30
CA GLU A 185 -19.18 24.83 34.27
C GLU A 185 -17.86 24.45 34.97
N MET A 186 -16.71 24.63 34.32
CA MET A 186 -15.40 24.25 34.84
C MET A 186 -15.05 24.86 36.20
N PRO A 187 -15.27 26.20 36.47
CA PRO A 187 -14.95 26.80 37.77
C PRO A 187 -15.76 26.19 38.93
N LYS A 188 -17.01 25.81 38.70
CA LYS A 188 -17.86 25.13 39.69
C LYS A 188 -17.27 23.79 40.08
N TRP A 189 -16.91 22.98 39.10
CA TRP A 189 -16.34 21.67 39.33
C TRP A 189 -14.95 21.72 39.96
N LYS A 190 -14.15 22.69 39.59
CA LYS A 190 -12.86 22.93 40.25
C LYS A 190 -13.04 23.15 41.75
N LYS A 191 -13.99 24.01 42.17
CA LYS A 191 -14.32 24.23 43.58
C LYS A 191 -14.76 22.95 44.29
N ILE A 192 -15.56 22.10 43.63
CA ILE A 192 -16.01 20.80 44.18
C ILE A 192 -14.79 19.90 44.46
N ILE A 193 -13.85 19.79 43.52
CA ILE A 193 -12.63 18.98 43.68
C ILE A 193 -11.79 19.45 44.87
N TYR A 194 -11.56 20.77 44.98
CA TYR A 194 -10.79 21.28 46.12
C TYR A 194 -11.54 21.12 47.46
N SER A 195 -12.87 21.24 47.49
CA SER A 195 -13.66 20.91 48.68
C SER A 195 -13.55 19.45 49.07
N LYS A 196 -13.62 18.56 48.09
CA LYS A 196 -13.47 17.10 48.29
C LYS A 196 -12.05 16.75 48.75
N ALA A 197 -11.02 17.42 48.23
CA ALA A 197 -9.64 17.23 48.70
C ALA A 197 -9.53 17.53 50.20
N LYS A 198 -10.11 18.66 50.67
CA LYS A 198 -10.13 19.03 52.11
C LYS A 198 -10.92 18.01 52.95
N GLU A 199 -12.08 17.55 52.49
CA GLU A 199 -12.91 16.54 53.14
C GLU A 199 -12.11 15.22 53.35
N HIS A 200 -11.33 14.82 52.35
CA HIS A 200 -10.51 13.59 52.38
C HIS A 200 -9.10 13.81 52.96
N LYS A 201 -8.81 14.97 53.54
CA LYS A 201 -7.51 15.35 54.11
C LYS A 201 -6.33 15.19 53.12
N LEU A 202 -6.57 15.53 51.85
CA LEU A 202 -5.57 15.60 50.79
C LEU A 202 -5.02 17.02 50.70
N GLY A 203 -3.75 17.15 50.30
CA GLY A 203 -3.14 18.45 50.00
C GLY A 203 -3.71 19.08 48.72
N GLU A 204 -3.55 20.41 48.61
CA GLU A 204 -4.00 21.11 47.41
C GLU A 204 -3.25 20.66 46.15
N GLU A 205 -1.98 20.22 46.29
CA GLU A 205 -1.17 19.65 45.22
C GLU A 205 -1.82 18.43 44.56
N ILE A 206 -2.60 17.64 45.32
CA ILE A 206 -3.31 16.48 44.78
C ILE A 206 -4.50 16.94 43.91
N ALA A 207 -5.20 18.01 44.36
CA ALA A 207 -6.30 18.57 43.58
C ALA A 207 -5.78 19.25 42.30
N ASP A 208 -4.66 19.98 42.38
CA ASP A 208 -3.99 20.59 41.22
C ASP A 208 -3.54 19.54 40.21
N PHE A 209 -2.91 18.46 40.69
CA PHE A 209 -2.47 17.36 39.84
C PHE A 209 -3.64 16.70 39.10
N TYR A 210 -4.73 16.40 39.81
CA TYR A 210 -5.91 15.80 39.17
C TYR A 210 -6.57 16.76 38.19
N TRP A 211 -6.68 18.05 38.54
CA TRP A 211 -7.25 19.04 37.65
C TRP A 211 -6.42 19.19 36.36
N LYS A 212 -5.09 19.21 36.49
CA LYS A 212 -4.17 19.23 35.36
C LYS A 212 -4.34 18.00 34.46
N ILE A 213 -4.41 16.79 35.05
CA ILE A 213 -4.70 15.57 34.28
C ILE A 213 -5.99 15.73 33.47
N LEU A 214 -7.07 16.25 34.06
CA LEU A 214 -8.33 16.44 33.37
C LEU A 214 -8.20 17.42 32.20
N GLU A 215 -7.56 18.55 32.39
CA GLU A 215 -7.34 19.56 31.34
C GLU A 215 -6.47 19.03 30.20
N ASP A 216 -5.37 18.40 30.51
CA ASP A 216 -4.46 17.82 29.52
C ASP A 216 -5.15 16.66 28.78
N SER A 217 -5.87 15.79 29.51
CA SER A 217 -6.54 14.63 28.96
C SER A 217 -7.70 14.94 28.02
N ALA A 218 -8.28 16.14 28.11
CA ALA A 218 -9.32 16.58 27.19
C ALA A 218 -8.89 16.47 25.70
N ASN A 219 -7.59 16.46 25.43
CA ASN A 219 -7.04 16.43 24.09
C ASN A 219 -6.54 15.04 23.66
N TYR A 220 -6.31 14.10 24.58
CA TYR A 220 -5.64 12.84 24.24
C TYR A 220 -6.23 11.57 24.85
N SER A 221 -7.05 11.64 25.90
CA SER A 221 -7.53 10.43 26.58
C SER A 221 -8.32 9.49 25.67
N PHE A 222 -8.07 8.21 25.81
CA PHE A 222 -8.69 7.18 25.00
C PHE A 222 -9.65 6.32 25.82
N CYS A 223 -10.68 5.77 25.19
CA CYS A 223 -11.55 4.81 25.84
C CYS A 223 -10.83 3.46 25.93
N ALA A 224 -10.65 2.92 27.12
CA ALA A 224 -10.04 1.60 27.31
C ALA A 224 -10.88 0.51 26.64
N GLY A 225 -12.22 0.61 26.75
CA GLY A 225 -13.15 -0.29 26.08
C GLY A 225 -13.02 -0.32 24.55
N HIS A 226 -12.36 0.67 23.94
CA HIS A 226 -12.00 0.67 22.53
C HIS A 226 -10.53 0.22 22.31
N ALA A 227 -9.61 0.59 23.19
CA ALA A 227 -8.19 0.25 23.05
C ALA A 227 -7.95 -1.27 23.09
N TYR A 228 -8.58 -1.99 24.01
CA TYR A 228 -8.36 -3.42 24.19
C TYR A 228 -8.84 -4.29 23.02
N PRO A 229 -10.05 -4.12 22.46
CA PRO A 229 -10.46 -4.86 21.27
C PRO A 229 -9.54 -4.59 20.06
N TYR A 230 -9.04 -3.37 19.91
CA TYR A 230 -8.08 -3.02 18.85
C TYR A 230 -6.72 -3.68 19.08
N ALA A 231 -6.24 -3.69 20.31
CA ALA A 231 -5.03 -4.41 20.68
C ALA A 231 -5.18 -5.92 20.49
N SER A 232 -6.34 -6.50 20.83
CA SER A 232 -6.62 -7.91 20.57
C SER A 232 -6.56 -8.23 19.08
N LEU A 233 -7.13 -7.37 18.23
CA LEU A 233 -7.03 -7.55 16.77
C LEU A 233 -5.58 -7.38 16.28
N SER A 234 -4.79 -6.46 16.88
CA SER A 234 -3.35 -6.35 16.60
C SER A 234 -2.60 -7.63 17.00
N ALA A 235 -2.93 -8.22 18.13
CA ALA A 235 -2.36 -9.51 18.60
C ALA A 235 -2.73 -10.65 17.65
N ILE A 236 -4.00 -10.76 17.25
CA ILE A 236 -4.48 -11.78 16.30
C ILE A 236 -3.77 -11.66 14.96
N THR A 237 -3.68 -10.45 14.40
CA THR A 237 -2.98 -10.24 13.11
C THR A 237 -1.49 -10.50 13.22
N THR A 238 -0.86 -10.23 14.38
CA THR A 238 0.54 -10.61 14.65
C THR A 238 0.68 -12.13 14.70
N TYR A 239 -0.17 -12.83 15.44
CA TYR A 239 -0.19 -14.29 15.51
C TYR A 239 -0.28 -14.89 14.09
N LEU A 240 -1.27 -14.48 13.31
CA LEU A 240 -1.50 -15.02 11.98
C LEU A 240 -0.32 -14.76 11.04
N LYS A 241 0.25 -13.57 11.08
CA LYS A 241 1.39 -13.20 10.23
C LYS A 241 2.63 -14.06 10.49
N PHE A 242 2.94 -14.32 11.75
CA PHE A 242 4.19 -15.01 12.10
C PHE A 242 4.05 -16.53 12.19
N ASN A 243 2.84 -17.05 12.46
CA ASN A 243 2.61 -18.50 12.54
C ASN A 243 2.03 -19.08 11.24
N HIS A 244 1.33 -18.28 10.40
CA HIS A 244 0.75 -18.67 9.13
C HIS A 244 1.07 -17.67 8.02
N PRO A 245 2.35 -17.39 7.74
CA PRO A 245 2.75 -16.29 6.87
C PRO A 245 2.25 -16.43 5.42
N LYS A 246 2.22 -17.64 4.85
CA LYS A 246 1.75 -17.85 3.46
C LYS A 246 0.29 -17.45 3.31
N GLU A 247 -0.56 -17.96 4.16
CA GLU A 247 -2.00 -17.68 4.16
C GLU A 247 -2.27 -16.20 4.47
N PHE A 248 -1.49 -15.63 5.39
CA PHE A 248 -1.59 -14.21 5.76
C PHE A 248 -1.26 -13.29 4.58
N PHE A 249 -0.12 -13.49 3.91
CA PHE A 249 0.25 -12.68 2.76
C PHE A 249 -0.67 -12.92 1.56
N LEU A 250 -1.16 -14.15 1.37
CA LEU A 250 -2.19 -14.43 0.36
C LEU A 250 -3.46 -13.61 0.60
N ALA A 251 -3.95 -13.59 1.84
CA ALA A 251 -5.15 -12.82 2.21
C ALA A 251 -4.92 -11.31 2.02
N LEU A 252 -3.75 -10.78 2.40
CA LEU A 252 -3.40 -9.38 2.17
C LEU A 252 -3.41 -9.03 0.68
N LEU A 253 -2.78 -9.85 -0.18
CA LEU A 253 -2.76 -9.62 -1.63
C LEU A 253 -4.16 -9.63 -2.23
N LYS A 254 -5.02 -10.59 -1.85
CA LYS A 254 -6.42 -10.65 -2.30
C LYS A 254 -7.22 -9.41 -1.90
N MET A 255 -7.01 -8.92 -0.68
CA MET A 255 -7.69 -7.71 -0.21
C MET A 255 -7.19 -6.45 -0.93
N ALA A 256 -5.88 -6.37 -1.18
CA ALA A 256 -5.25 -5.23 -1.83
C ALA A 256 -5.73 -5.01 -3.27
N VAL A 257 -6.14 -6.06 -4.00
CA VAL A 257 -6.65 -5.95 -5.40
C VAL A 257 -7.78 -4.92 -5.53
N ASN A 258 -8.60 -4.78 -4.49
CA ASN A 258 -9.75 -3.87 -4.49
C ASN A 258 -9.39 -2.44 -4.02
N GLU A 259 -8.12 -2.16 -3.71
CA GLU A 259 -7.67 -0.83 -3.30
C GLU A 259 -7.29 0.02 -4.50
N ALA A 260 -7.47 1.33 -4.35
CA ALA A 260 -7.11 2.29 -5.41
C ALA A 260 -5.60 2.29 -5.71
N ASP A 261 -4.79 1.99 -4.72
CA ASP A 261 -3.32 1.97 -4.74
C ASP A 261 -2.73 0.55 -4.73
N PHE A 262 -3.46 -0.42 -5.29
CA PHE A 262 -3.07 -1.85 -5.31
C PHE A 262 -1.59 -2.07 -5.68
N LEU A 263 -1.09 -1.37 -6.69
CA LEU A 263 0.29 -1.56 -7.16
C LEU A 263 1.32 -1.19 -6.09
N GLU A 264 1.05 -0.17 -5.29
CA GLU A 264 1.89 0.24 -4.17
C GLU A 264 1.79 -0.77 -3.02
N GLN A 265 0.56 -1.14 -2.63
CA GLN A 265 0.32 -2.14 -1.59
C GLN A 265 0.99 -3.48 -1.95
N SER A 266 0.88 -3.92 -3.20
CA SER A 266 1.55 -5.13 -3.68
C SER A 266 3.07 -5.08 -3.49
N ARG A 267 3.72 -3.93 -3.77
CA ARG A 267 5.16 -3.75 -3.54
C ARG A 267 5.55 -3.91 -2.07
N LEU A 268 4.80 -3.24 -1.17
CA LEU A 268 5.05 -3.33 0.28
C LEU A 268 4.88 -4.76 0.79
N ILE A 269 3.80 -5.44 0.39
CA ILE A 269 3.54 -6.83 0.74
C ILE A 269 4.68 -7.73 0.24
N CYS A 270 5.05 -7.63 -1.04
CA CYS A 270 6.12 -8.44 -1.63
C CYS A 270 7.48 -8.20 -0.99
N HIS A 271 7.76 -6.96 -0.57
CA HIS A 271 9.00 -6.66 0.15
C HIS A 271 9.08 -7.45 1.47
N GLU A 272 7.99 -7.45 2.25
CA GLU A 272 7.98 -8.19 3.52
C GLU A 272 7.93 -9.71 3.31
N MET A 273 7.20 -10.23 2.31
CA MET A 273 7.16 -11.65 1.96
C MET A 273 8.56 -12.26 1.81
N LYS A 274 9.51 -11.53 1.22
CA LYS A 274 10.91 -11.98 1.04
C LYS A 274 11.59 -12.30 2.37
N ALA A 275 11.29 -11.53 3.44
CA ALA A 275 11.84 -11.80 4.78
C ALA A 275 11.31 -13.13 5.38
N PHE A 276 10.12 -13.56 4.95
CA PHE A 276 9.53 -14.85 5.30
C PHE A 276 9.88 -15.96 4.32
N LYS A 277 10.79 -15.70 3.35
CA LYS A 277 11.20 -16.63 2.28
C LYS A 277 10.03 -17.07 1.39
N ILE A 278 9.07 -16.19 1.20
CA ILE A 278 7.91 -16.38 0.32
C ILE A 278 8.10 -15.46 -0.89
N GLU A 279 8.00 -16.02 -2.09
CA GLU A 279 8.08 -15.26 -3.33
C GLU A 279 6.69 -15.10 -3.96
N LEU A 280 6.46 -13.94 -4.58
CA LEU A 280 5.32 -13.76 -5.47
C LEU A 280 5.74 -14.20 -6.87
N LEU A 281 5.25 -15.38 -7.29
CA LEU A 281 5.52 -15.93 -8.62
C LEU A 281 4.76 -15.14 -9.69
N PRO A 282 5.36 -14.90 -10.87
CA PRO A 282 4.74 -14.11 -11.95
C PRO A 282 3.42 -14.75 -12.43
N PRO A 283 2.53 -13.97 -13.05
CA PRO A 283 1.34 -14.53 -13.65
C PRO A 283 1.73 -15.52 -14.77
N HIS A 284 0.95 -16.59 -14.90
CA HIS A 284 1.15 -17.60 -15.93
C HIS A 284 -0.21 -18.12 -16.38
N LEU A 285 -0.49 -18.07 -17.69
CA LEU A 285 -1.80 -18.38 -18.23
C LEU A 285 -2.35 -19.76 -17.79
N ALA A 286 -1.52 -20.80 -17.85
CA ALA A 286 -1.94 -22.16 -17.48
C ALA A 286 -1.92 -22.42 -15.96
N LYS A 287 -1.05 -21.74 -15.19
CA LYS A 287 -0.84 -22.03 -13.76
C LYS A 287 -1.59 -21.09 -12.83
N SER A 288 -1.77 -19.82 -13.20
CA SER A 288 -2.48 -18.84 -12.37
C SER A 288 -3.97 -19.15 -12.30
N ASP A 289 -4.59 -18.87 -11.16
CA ASP A 289 -6.03 -18.78 -11.04
C ASP A 289 -6.53 -17.35 -11.29
N ILE A 290 -7.84 -17.11 -11.15
CA ILE A 290 -8.38 -15.75 -11.20
C ILE A 290 -7.70 -14.94 -10.12
N ASP A 291 -7.78 -15.42 -8.88
CA ASP A 291 -7.20 -14.76 -7.71
C ASP A 291 -5.80 -15.34 -7.41
N PHE A 292 -5.08 -14.64 -6.56
CA PHE A 292 -3.84 -15.16 -6.00
C PHE A 292 -4.06 -16.52 -5.35
N LYS A 293 -3.07 -17.41 -5.45
CA LYS A 293 -3.12 -18.74 -4.80
C LYS A 293 -1.76 -19.18 -4.29
N ILE A 294 -1.75 -20.05 -3.30
CA ILE A 294 -0.54 -20.74 -2.84
C ILE A 294 -0.10 -21.75 -3.91
N GLU A 295 1.19 -21.74 -4.23
CA GLU A 295 1.86 -22.70 -5.11
C GLU A 295 3.16 -23.16 -4.44
N GLY A 296 3.13 -24.31 -3.78
CA GLY A 296 4.23 -24.79 -2.93
C GLY A 296 4.46 -23.88 -1.72
N ASP A 297 5.69 -23.37 -1.59
CA ASP A 297 6.03 -22.40 -0.53
C ASP A 297 5.86 -20.95 -0.95
N ASN A 298 5.35 -20.69 -2.14
CA ASN A 298 5.22 -19.38 -2.75
C ASN A 298 3.75 -19.02 -3.02
N ILE A 299 3.51 -17.79 -3.47
CA ILE A 299 2.20 -17.32 -3.89
C ILE A 299 2.26 -17.01 -5.38
N ARG A 300 1.32 -17.55 -6.18
CA ARG A 300 1.17 -17.26 -7.61
C ARG A 300 0.30 -16.04 -7.81
N TYR A 301 0.72 -15.14 -8.71
CA TYR A 301 -0.04 -13.95 -9.10
C TYR A 301 -1.36 -14.33 -9.78
N GLY A 302 -2.46 -13.72 -9.35
CA GLY A 302 -3.79 -13.91 -9.91
C GLY A 302 -4.00 -13.13 -11.21
N LEU A 303 -4.71 -13.70 -12.17
CA LEU A 303 -4.94 -13.03 -13.46
C LEU A 303 -5.86 -11.80 -13.33
N SER A 304 -6.73 -11.77 -12.32
CA SER A 304 -7.62 -10.63 -12.03
C SER A 304 -6.86 -9.37 -11.61
N ALA A 305 -5.71 -9.56 -10.97
CA ALA A 305 -4.90 -8.47 -10.44
C ALA A 305 -4.03 -7.78 -11.52
N ILE A 306 -3.97 -8.30 -12.75
CA ILE A 306 -3.27 -7.65 -13.86
C ILE A 306 -4.05 -6.40 -14.27
N LYS A 307 -3.44 -5.22 -14.12
CA LYS A 307 -4.08 -3.95 -14.48
C LYS A 307 -4.48 -3.91 -15.95
N GLY A 308 -5.74 -3.57 -16.21
CA GLY A 308 -6.28 -3.49 -17.58
C GLY A 308 -7.07 -4.73 -18.00
N ILE A 309 -7.20 -5.72 -17.15
CA ILE A 309 -8.13 -6.83 -17.31
C ILE A 309 -9.44 -6.46 -16.60
N SER A 310 -10.55 -6.42 -17.33
CA SER A 310 -11.85 -6.08 -16.76
C SER A 310 -12.51 -7.29 -16.10
N GLU A 311 -13.36 -7.05 -15.09
CA GLU A 311 -14.15 -8.10 -14.43
C GLU A 311 -14.95 -8.95 -15.42
N LYS A 312 -15.52 -8.32 -16.44
CA LYS A 312 -16.22 -9.02 -17.52
C LYS A 312 -15.32 -10.00 -18.28
N THR A 313 -14.04 -9.67 -18.43
CA THR A 313 -13.04 -10.50 -19.10
C THR A 313 -12.63 -11.71 -18.25
N LEU A 314 -12.67 -11.57 -16.91
CA LEU A 314 -12.22 -12.62 -15.98
C LEU A 314 -12.97 -13.96 -16.16
N LYS A 315 -14.29 -13.90 -16.30
CA LYS A 315 -15.10 -15.12 -16.53
C LYS A 315 -14.71 -15.87 -17.80
N ASN A 316 -14.26 -15.12 -18.81
CA ASN A 316 -13.82 -15.68 -20.08
C ASN A 316 -12.39 -16.24 -20.00
N ILE A 317 -11.53 -15.66 -19.14
CA ILE A 317 -10.14 -16.13 -18.98
C ILE A 317 -10.09 -17.56 -18.48
N ILE A 318 -10.99 -17.98 -17.60
CA ILE A 318 -11.02 -19.37 -17.10
C ILE A 318 -11.26 -20.37 -18.24
N SER A 319 -12.21 -20.07 -19.13
CA SER A 319 -12.49 -20.94 -20.28
C SER A 319 -11.40 -20.87 -21.35
N PHE A 320 -10.64 -19.79 -21.37
CA PHE A 320 -9.56 -19.54 -22.31
C PHE A 320 -8.23 -20.19 -21.89
N ARG A 321 -7.93 -20.29 -20.59
CA ARG A 321 -6.66 -20.83 -20.13
C ARG A 321 -6.49 -22.29 -20.50
N SER A 322 -5.41 -22.60 -21.22
CA SER A 322 -5.06 -23.95 -21.67
C SER A 322 -3.56 -24.04 -21.85
N ASN A 323 -3.05 -25.27 -22.03
CA ASN A 323 -1.68 -25.52 -22.47
C ASN A 323 -1.65 -25.44 -24.01
N PHE A 324 -1.45 -24.23 -24.52
CA PHE A 324 -1.31 -24.01 -25.96
C PHE A 324 0.07 -24.46 -26.44
N THR A 325 0.11 -25.06 -27.63
CA THR A 325 1.37 -25.49 -28.24
C THR A 325 2.10 -24.33 -28.92
N ASN A 326 1.35 -23.34 -29.38
CA ASN A 326 1.89 -22.14 -30.01
C ASN A 326 1.01 -20.91 -29.75
N LYS A 327 1.54 -19.73 -30.08
CA LYS A 327 0.86 -18.45 -29.84
C LYS A 327 -0.42 -18.24 -30.66
N ILE A 328 -0.53 -18.85 -31.83
CA ILE A 328 -1.73 -18.72 -32.68
C ILE A 328 -2.92 -19.40 -32.01
N GLU A 329 -2.75 -20.62 -31.51
CA GLU A 329 -3.80 -21.31 -30.75
C GLU A 329 -4.28 -20.44 -29.57
N CYS A 330 -3.33 -19.80 -28.88
CA CYS A 330 -3.62 -18.88 -27.79
C CYS A 330 -4.43 -17.66 -28.29
N PHE A 331 -4.06 -17.05 -29.41
CA PHE A 331 -4.75 -15.86 -29.94
C PHE A 331 -6.15 -16.18 -30.45
N ASP A 332 -6.33 -17.33 -31.08
CA ASP A 332 -7.62 -17.80 -31.54
C ASP A 332 -8.55 -18.11 -30.36
N ALA A 333 -8.07 -18.84 -29.37
CA ALA A 333 -8.84 -19.15 -28.17
C ALA A 333 -9.20 -17.86 -27.38
N ALA A 334 -8.30 -16.88 -27.32
CA ALA A 334 -8.59 -15.60 -26.72
C ALA A 334 -9.75 -14.87 -27.43
N LYS A 335 -9.79 -14.94 -28.78
CA LYS A 335 -10.86 -14.36 -29.58
C LYS A 335 -12.20 -15.08 -29.34
N GLU A 336 -12.20 -16.41 -29.34
CA GLU A 336 -13.38 -17.24 -29.04
C GLU A 336 -13.93 -16.95 -27.64
N ALA A 337 -13.05 -16.82 -26.65
CA ALA A 337 -13.40 -16.42 -25.30
C ALA A 337 -13.78 -14.94 -25.16
N LYS A 338 -13.84 -14.19 -26.27
CA LYS A 338 -14.18 -12.75 -26.30
C LYS A 338 -13.25 -11.87 -25.44
N ILE A 339 -12.00 -12.27 -25.30
CA ILE A 339 -10.97 -11.44 -24.69
C ILE A 339 -10.55 -10.38 -25.70
N ASN A 340 -10.68 -9.10 -25.32
CA ASN A 340 -10.28 -8.01 -26.21
C ASN A 340 -8.75 -7.96 -26.35
N ILE A 341 -8.28 -7.39 -27.46
CA ILE A 341 -6.85 -7.29 -27.76
C ILE A 341 -6.06 -6.49 -26.70
N GLY A 342 -6.70 -5.54 -26.00
CA GLY A 342 -6.09 -4.79 -24.90
C GLY A 342 -5.79 -5.69 -23.71
N GLY A 343 -6.73 -6.54 -23.31
CA GLY A 343 -6.55 -7.51 -22.23
C GLY A 343 -5.51 -8.59 -22.59
N LEU A 344 -5.53 -9.09 -23.84
CA LEU A 344 -4.52 -10.03 -24.32
C LEU A 344 -3.11 -9.39 -24.31
N SER A 345 -2.99 -8.13 -24.77
CA SER A 345 -1.72 -7.39 -24.71
C SER A 345 -1.25 -7.18 -23.27
N ALA A 346 -2.15 -6.87 -22.33
CA ALA A 346 -1.78 -6.73 -20.92
C ALA A 346 -1.27 -8.06 -20.33
N MET A 347 -1.90 -9.19 -20.66
CA MET A 347 -1.40 -10.52 -20.23
C MET A 347 -0.02 -10.83 -20.81
N ILE A 348 0.22 -10.52 -22.09
CA ILE A 348 1.53 -10.71 -22.73
C ILE A 348 2.59 -9.85 -22.04
N GLN A 349 2.31 -8.56 -21.86
CA GLN A 349 3.22 -7.60 -21.21
C GLN A 349 3.51 -7.98 -19.76
N ALA A 350 2.51 -8.48 -19.04
CA ALA A 350 2.66 -8.97 -17.67
C ALA A 350 3.47 -10.28 -17.56
N GLY A 351 3.83 -10.91 -18.67
CA GLY A 351 4.58 -12.16 -18.69
C GLY A 351 3.72 -13.44 -18.58
N ALA A 352 2.39 -13.32 -18.56
CA ALA A 352 1.52 -14.49 -18.44
C ALA A 352 1.61 -15.47 -19.61
N LEU A 353 2.14 -15.04 -20.75
CA LEU A 353 2.37 -15.81 -21.96
C LEU A 353 3.88 -15.99 -22.29
N ASP A 354 4.75 -15.87 -21.31
CA ASP A 354 6.19 -16.14 -21.52
C ASP A 354 6.39 -17.58 -22.03
N GLY A 355 7.30 -17.71 -23.00
CA GLY A 355 7.52 -18.97 -23.72
C GLY A 355 7.01 -18.97 -25.16
N PHE A 356 6.10 -18.05 -25.56
CA PHE A 356 5.63 -17.94 -26.95
C PHE A 356 6.51 -17.09 -27.87
N GLY A 357 7.59 -16.55 -27.37
CA GLY A 357 8.54 -15.74 -28.14
C GLY A 357 9.68 -15.23 -27.27
N LYS A 358 10.72 -14.71 -27.90
CA LYS A 358 11.91 -14.18 -27.20
C LYS A 358 11.67 -12.80 -26.58
N SER A 359 10.64 -12.07 -27.01
CA SER A 359 10.37 -10.69 -26.67
C SER A 359 8.87 -10.49 -26.46
N ARG A 360 8.48 -10.01 -25.26
CA ARG A 360 7.09 -9.65 -24.98
C ARG A 360 6.59 -8.55 -25.92
N SER A 361 7.43 -7.55 -26.19
CA SER A 361 7.10 -6.47 -27.13
C SER A 361 6.84 -7.00 -28.54
N ARG A 362 7.59 -8.03 -28.98
CA ARG A 362 7.37 -8.70 -30.26
C ARG A 362 6.06 -9.45 -30.28
N VAL A 363 5.78 -10.23 -29.25
CA VAL A 363 4.53 -11.01 -29.15
C VAL A 363 3.30 -10.10 -29.11
N VAL A 364 3.39 -8.93 -28.43
CA VAL A 364 2.31 -7.92 -28.48
C VAL A 364 2.09 -7.41 -29.89
N LEU A 365 3.18 -7.07 -30.63
CA LEU A 365 3.06 -6.61 -32.03
C LEU A 365 2.44 -7.68 -32.93
N GLU A 366 2.82 -8.95 -32.74
CA GLU A 366 2.23 -10.06 -33.47
C GLU A 366 0.75 -10.26 -33.15
N ALA A 367 0.36 -10.18 -31.86
CA ALA A 367 -1.05 -10.26 -31.47
C ALA A 367 -1.91 -9.11 -32.05
N GLN A 368 -1.37 -7.88 -32.02
CA GLN A 368 -2.01 -6.72 -32.64
C GLN A 368 -2.15 -6.90 -34.17
N THR A 369 -1.12 -7.42 -34.83
CA THR A 369 -1.15 -7.71 -36.27
C THR A 369 -2.15 -8.80 -36.61
N TYR A 370 -2.11 -9.93 -35.89
CA TYR A 370 -3.03 -11.05 -36.07
C TYR A 370 -4.50 -10.64 -35.90
N ASN A 371 -4.77 -9.74 -34.94
CA ASN A 371 -6.12 -9.21 -34.72
C ASN A 371 -6.68 -8.39 -35.90
N ILE A 372 -5.81 -7.84 -36.76
CA ILE A 372 -6.19 -7.04 -37.95
C ILE A 372 -6.53 -7.94 -39.15
N LEU A 373 -6.05 -9.17 -39.15
CA LEU A 373 -6.20 -10.09 -40.28
C LEU A 373 -7.62 -10.62 -40.42
N THR A 374 -8.02 -10.88 -41.69
CA THR A 374 -9.27 -11.61 -42.01
C THR A 374 -9.12 -13.10 -41.69
N GLU A 375 -10.23 -13.81 -41.55
CA GLU A 375 -10.17 -15.27 -41.27
C GLU A 375 -9.44 -16.07 -42.37
N ARG A 376 -9.57 -15.64 -43.64
CA ARG A 376 -8.82 -16.25 -44.74
C ARG A 376 -7.32 -16.08 -44.54
N GLU A 377 -6.86 -14.89 -44.21
CA GLU A 377 -5.45 -14.57 -43.96
C GLU A 377 -4.93 -15.34 -42.72
N LYS A 378 -5.74 -15.47 -41.68
CA LYS A 378 -5.41 -16.24 -40.48
C LYS A 378 -5.27 -17.74 -40.77
N ASN A 379 -6.17 -18.30 -41.58
CA ASN A 379 -6.08 -19.73 -41.95
C ASN A 379 -4.75 -20.03 -42.62
N MET A 380 -4.29 -19.17 -43.51
CA MET A 380 -3.00 -19.34 -44.16
C MET A 380 -1.82 -19.27 -43.20
N ILE A 381 -1.89 -18.35 -42.23
CA ILE A 381 -0.86 -18.25 -41.19
C ILE A 381 -0.88 -19.53 -40.30
N ARG A 382 -2.07 -20.08 -40.00
CA ARG A 382 -2.18 -21.35 -39.27
C ARG A 382 -1.51 -22.50 -40.03
N GLU A 383 -1.72 -22.58 -41.35
CA GLU A 383 -1.05 -23.58 -42.22
C GLU A 383 0.48 -23.37 -42.21
N MET A 384 0.98 -22.16 -42.31
CA MET A 384 2.41 -21.85 -42.24
C MET A 384 3.01 -22.23 -40.87
N PHE A 385 2.30 -21.97 -39.77
CA PHE A 385 2.75 -22.36 -38.42
C PHE A 385 2.76 -23.90 -38.28
N SER A 386 1.79 -24.59 -38.89
CA SER A 386 1.79 -26.05 -38.93
C SER A 386 2.95 -26.60 -39.78
N ALA A 387 3.46 -25.81 -40.74
CA ALA A 387 4.63 -26.14 -41.54
C ALA A 387 5.96 -25.73 -40.88
N GLY A 388 5.93 -25.18 -39.65
CA GLY A 388 7.12 -24.87 -38.86
C GLY A 388 7.49 -23.37 -38.77
N GLU A 389 6.69 -22.47 -39.31
CA GLU A 389 6.90 -21.04 -39.08
C GLU A 389 6.57 -20.67 -37.63
N THR A 390 7.24 -19.63 -37.10
CA THR A 390 7.12 -19.23 -35.70
C THR A 390 6.84 -17.73 -35.50
N ASP A 391 6.89 -16.93 -36.57
CA ASP A 391 6.70 -15.49 -36.53
C ASP A 391 5.59 -15.02 -37.46
N ILE A 392 4.57 -14.33 -36.92
CA ILE A 392 3.41 -13.90 -37.67
C ILE A 392 3.76 -12.81 -38.67
N LEU A 393 4.68 -11.92 -38.34
CA LEU A 393 5.05 -10.81 -39.23
C LEU A 393 5.81 -11.31 -40.44
N ASP A 394 6.65 -12.33 -40.24
CA ASP A 394 7.37 -12.97 -41.33
C ASP A 394 6.40 -13.74 -42.24
N CYS A 395 5.39 -14.41 -41.67
CA CYS A 395 4.32 -15.03 -42.45
C CYS A 395 3.55 -13.99 -43.30
N VAL A 396 3.12 -12.89 -42.70
CA VAL A 396 2.42 -11.81 -43.41
C VAL A 396 3.27 -11.27 -44.56
N LYS A 397 4.56 -11.08 -44.35
CA LYS A 397 5.51 -10.65 -45.39
C LYS A 397 5.63 -11.69 -46.51
N LYS A 398 5.84 -12.97 -46.19
CA LYS A 398 5.92 -14.05 -47.19
C LYS A 398 4.64 -14.13 -48.04
N LEU A 399 3.47 -13.99 -47.43
CA LEU A 399 2.19 -13.98 -48.13
C LEU A 399 1.98 -12.76 -49.03
N SER A 400 2.70 -11.67 -48.79
CA SER A 400 2.66 -10.46 -49.62
C SER A 400 3.71 -10.45 -50.73
N ASP A 401 4.82 -11.20 -50.57
CA ASP A 401 5.96 -11.22 -51.49
C ASP A 401 5.93 -12.42 -52.47
N ALA A 402 4.88 -13.27 -52.42
CA ALA A 402 4.76 -14.43 -53.29
C ALA A 402 4.76 -14.07 -54.78
N LYS A 403 5.73 -14.63 -55.53
CA LYS A 403 6.02 -14.24 -56.94
C LYS A 403 5.23 -15.00 -57.99
N ASP A 404 4.65 -16.14 -57.67
CA ASP A 404 3.96 -17.00 -58.63
C ASP A 404 2.45 -16.98 -58.38
N GLY A 405 1.71 -16.23 -59.23
CA GLY A 405 0.26 -16.39 -59.53
C GLY A 405 -0.77 -16.30 -58.39
N ASP A 406 -0.40 -16.69 -57.19
CA ASP A 406 -1.25 -16.78 -56.01
C ASP A 406 -0.80 -15.78 -54.93
N LEU A 407 -0.82 -14.49 -55.25
CA LEU A 407 -0.74 -13.41 -54.25
C LEU A 407 -1.91 -13.54 -53.27
N ILE A 408 -1.67 -14.12 -52.13
CA ILE A 408 -2.69 -14.38 -51.12
C ILE A 408 -3.11 -13.08 -50.42
N ILE A 409 -2.13 -12.15 -50.22
CA ILE A 409 -2.38 -10.79 -49.74
C ILE A 409 -2.06 -9.82 -50.87
N LYS A 410 -3.10 -9.21 -51.47
CA LYS A 410 -2.91 -8.20 -52.52
C LYS A 410 -2.12 -6.99 -51.98
N PRO A 411 -1.30 -6.31 -52.82
CA PRO A 411 -0.51 -5.14 -52.38
C PRO A 411 -1.36 -4.07 -51.68
N SER A 412 -2.53 -3.75 -52.19
CA SER A 412 -3.46 -2.77 -51.57
C SER A 412 -3.94 -3.20 -50.18
N ARG A 413 -4.14 -4.51 -50.00
CA ARG A 413 -4.51 -5.08 -48.67
C ARG A 413 -3.32 -5.06 -47.72
N PHE A 414 -2.14 -5.38 -48.22
CA PHE A 414 -0.89 -5.31 -47.41
C PHE A 414 -0.65 -3.87 -46.92
N GLU A 415 -0.81 -2.87 -47.78
CA GLU A 415 -0.71 -1.46 -47.34
C GLU A 415 -1.77 -1.10 -46.29
N THR A 416 -2.98 -1.66 -46.38
CA THR A 416 -4.00 -1.48 -45.34
C THR A 416 -3.61 -2.11 -43.99
N ILE A 417 -3.07 -3.31 -44.04
CA ILE A 417 -2.53 -3.98 -42.83
C ILE A 417 -1.41 -3.14 -42.26
N LYS A 418 -0.44 -2.72 -43.08
CA LYS A 418 0.71 -1.92 -42.70
C LYS A 418 0.32 -0.62 -42.01
N LYS A 419 -0.60 0.16 -42.58
CA LYS A 419 -1.11 1.39 -41.95
C LYS A 419 -1.69 1.16 -40.54
N LYS A 420 -2.29 0.01 -40.30
CA LYS A 420 -2.89 -0.31 -38.99
C LYS A 420 -1.86 -0.80 -37.98
N TYR A 421 -0.81 -1.55 -38.38
CA TYR A 421 0.18 -2.06 -37.44
C TYR A 421 1.40 -1.15 -37.26
N ASP A 422 1.70 -0.25 -38.20
CA ASP A 422 2.85 0.65 -38.10
C ASP A 422 2.96 1.42 -36.76
N PRO A 423 1.86 1.92 -36.15
CA PRO A 423 1.96 2.56 -34.84
C PRO A 423 2.44 1.59 -33.75
N TYR A 424 2.01 0.34 -33.79
CA TYR A 424 2.47 -0.70 -32.85
C TYR A 424 3.91 -1.12 -33.14
N LYS A 425 4.29 -1.16 -34.42
CA LYS A 425 5.68 -1.41 -34.82
C LYS A 425 6.63 -0.33 -34.30
N LYS A 426 6.22 0.95 -34.30
CA LYS A 426 7.00 2.04 -33.69
C LYS A 426 7.23 1.79 -32.19
N ILE A 427 6.19 1.45 -31.44
CA ILE A 427 6.30 1.08 -30.02
C ILE A 427 7.29 -0.08 -29.85
N TYR A 428 7.14 -1.15 -30.64
CA TYR A 428 8.04 -2.29 -30.60
C TYR A 428 9.49 -1.88 -30.85
N LEU A 429 9.76 -1.09 -31.89
CA LEU A 429 11.12 -0.66 -32.23
C LEU A 429 11.77 0.22 -31.15
N LEU A 430 10.96 1.02 -30.44
CA LEU A 430 11.45 1.81 -29.31
C LEU A 430 11.77 0.92 -28.11
N ASN A 431 10.86 0.03 -27.74
CA ASN A 431 10.99 -0.81 -26.56
C ASN A 431 12.05 -1.91 -26.74
N SER A 432 12.18 -2.50 -27.94
CA SER A 432 13.13 -3.59 -28.20
C SER A 432 14.60 -3.18 -28.12
N ARG A 433 14.89 -1.87 -28.12
CA ARG A 433 16.25 -1.36 -27.87
C ARG A 433 16.73 -1.59 -26.44
N ASN A 434 15.78 -1.72 -25.49
CA ASN A 434 16.03 -1.96 -24.07
C ASN A 434 14.98 -2.92 -23.52
N GLU A 435 15.05 -4.18 -23.93
CA GLU A 435 14.00 -5.16 -23.67
C GLU A 435 13.85 -5.48 -22.19
N ASP A 436 14.95 -5.58 -21.44
CA ASP A 436 14.92 -5.81 -19.99
C ASP A 436 14.22 -4.65 -19.28
N LEU A 437 14.49 -3.42 -19.69
CA LEU A 437 13.77 -2.25 -19.16
C LEU A 437 12.30 -2.25 -19.59
N ALA A 438 11.98 -2.71 -20.80
CA ALA A 438 10.60 -2.82 -21.24
C ALA A 438 9.83 -3.86 -20.42
N ASN A 439 10.40 -5.02 -20.16
CA ASN A 439 9.81 -6.06 -19.33
C ASN A 439 9.62 -5.59 -17.88
N PHE A 440 10.65 -4.96 -17.29
CA PHE A 440 10.54 -4.31 -15.98
C PHE A 440 9.39 -3.30 -15.95
N TRP A 441 9.30 -2.40 -16.94
CA TRP A 441 8.30 -1.35 -17.00
C TRP A 441 6.87 -1.90 -17.15
N TYR A 442 6.70 -2.94 -17.96
CA TYR A 442 5.43 -3.63 -18.11
C TYR A 442 4.98 -4.26 -16.79
N GLU A 443 5.86 -4.98 -16.12
CA GLU A 443 5.56 -5.60 -14.83
C GLU A 443 5.28 -4.54 -13.76
N TYR A 444 6.11 -3.51 -13.68
CA TYR A 444 5.93 -2.40 -12.73
C TYR A 444 4.58 -1.71 -12.90
N THR A 445 4.16 -1.44 -14.13
CA THR A 445 2.91 -0.71 -14.42
C THR A 445 1.66 -1.57 -14.38
N LEU A 446 1.78 -2.89 -14.62
CA LEU A 446 0.66 -3.81 -14.68
C LEU A 446 0.49 -4.67 -13.42
N LEU A 447 1.58 -4.98 -12.74
CA LEU A 447 1.61 -5.87 -11.57
C LEU A 447 2.00 -5.14 -10.28
N GLY A 448 2.59 -3.95 -10.37
CA GLY A 448 3.16 -3.23 -9.23
C GLY A 448 4.51 -3.77 -8.75
N ASN A 449 4.84 -5.01 -9.09
CA ASN A 449 6.09 -5.64 -8.68
C ASN A 449 6.77 -6.32 -9.88
N PRO A 450 7.97 -5.87 -10.28
CA PRO A 450 8.74 -6.50 -11.33
C PRO A 450 9.27 -7.87 -10.89
N HIS A 451 9.18 -8.83 -11.79
CA HIS A 451 9.64 -10.22 -11.60
C HIS A 451 10.87 -10.56 -12.45
N SER A 452 11.03 -9.91 -13.61
CA SER A 452 12.09 -10.22 -14.56
C SER A 452 13.46 -9.79 -14.05
N GLN A 453 13.63 -8.49 -13.79
CA GLN A 453 14.88 -7.89 -13.33
C GLN A 453 14.60 -6.65 -12.45
N SER A 454 15.56 -6.29 -11.60
CA SER A 454 15.51 -5.03 -10.84
C SER A 454 16.09 -3.87 -11.65
N LEU A 455 15.69 -2.62 -11.33
CA LEU A 455 16.32 -1.44 -11.92
C LEU A 455 17.85 -1.43 -11.70
N LYS A 456 18.28 -1.82 -10.51
CA LYS A 456 19.70 -1.96 -10.15
C LYS A 456 20.43 -2.94 -11.07
N GLN A 457 19.81 -4.06 -11.45
CA GLN A 457 20.40 -5.05 -12.36
C GLN A 457 20.45 -4.51 -13.78
N ILE A 458 19.38 -3.91 -14.30
CA ILE A 458 19.29 -3.34 -15.65
C ILE A 458 20.35 -2.24 -15.87
N TYR A 459 20.59 -1.42 -14.85
CA TYR A 459 21.55 -0.33 -14.92
C TYR A 459 22.96 -0.69 -14.43
N ARG A 460 23.20 -1.95 -14.05
CA ARG A 460 24.47 -2.43 -13.48
C ARG A 460 25.67 -2.17 -14.39
N GLU A 461 25.50 -2.26 -15.69
CA GLU A 461 26.56 -1.97 -16.64
C GLU A 461 27.02 -0.50 -16.59
N LYS A 462 26.13 0.44 -16.28
CA LYS A 462 26.46 1.86 -16.12
C LYS A 462 27.21 2.11 -14.82
N ASN A 463 26.86 1.43 -13.74
CA ASN A 463 27.57 1.49 -12.47
C ASN A 463 27.28 0.24 -11.60
N PRO A 464 28.28 -0.58 -11.29
CA PRO A 464 28.12 -1.77 -10.48
C PRO A 464 27.81 -1.48 -8.99
N THR A 465 27.94 -0.21 -8.55
CA THR A 465 27.80 0.20 -7.14
C THR A 465 26.42 0.75 -6.78
N PHE A 466 25.41 0.60 -7.65
CA PHE A 466 24.05 1.02 -7.33
C PHE A 466 23.54 0.33 -6.07
N ASN A 467 22.92 1.13 -5.21
CA ASN A 467 22.14 0.64 -4.07
C ASN A 467 20.68 0.44 -4.47
N SER A 468 20.02 -0.57 -3.94
CA SER A 468 18.55 -0.60 -3.90
C SER A 468 18.06 0.42 -2.89
N ILE A 469 16.89 1.00 -3.11
CA ILE A 469 16.36 2.07 -2.23
C ILE A 469 16.18 1.57 -0.79
N ILE A 470 15.77 0.32 -0.61
CA ILE A 470 15.62 -0.28 0.72
C ILE A 470 16.95 -0.33 1.50
N GLU A 471 18.09 -0.50 0.82
CA GLU A 471 19.40 -0.55 1.47
C GLU A 471 19.78 0.79 2.14
N ILE A 472 19.10 1.88 1.79
CA ILE A 472 19.31 3.21 2.40
C ILE A 472 18.92 3.20 3.88
N LYS A 473 17.89 2.42 4.26
CA LYS A 473 17.40 2.33 5.64
C LYS A 473 18.45 1.81 6.62
N ASP A 474 19.39 1.01 6.12
CA ASP A 474 20.46 0.40 6.93
C ASP A 474 21.75 1.25 6.95
N LYS A 475 21.79 2.36 6.20
CA LYS A 475 22.95 3.24 6.12
C LYS A 475 22.91 4.36 7.16
N LYS A 476 24.08 4.86 7.51
CA LYS A 476 24.25 5.98 8.44
C LYS A 476 24.08 7.33 7.73
N GLU A 477 23.67 8.35 8.49
CA GLU A 477 23.66 9.73 8.00
C GLU A 477 25.06 10.14 7.51
N GLY A 478 25.12 10.70 6.28
CA GLY A 478 26.36 11.07 5.61
C GLY A 478 26.93 10.03 4.66
N ASP A 479 26.50 8.77 4.74
CA ASP A 479 26.96 7.72 3.80
C ASP A 479 26.62 8.10 2.35
N LYS A 480 27.60 7.89 1.45
CA LYS A 480 27.39 8.10 0.03
C LYS A 480 26.57 6.96 -0.57
N VAL A 481 25.60 7.32 -1.40
CA VAL A 481 24.72 6.38 -2.10
C VAL A 481 24.58 6.76 -3.57
N MET A 482 24.36 5.74 -4.39
CA MET A 482 23.95 5.90 -5.77
C MET A 482 22.73 4.99 -6.00
N VAL A 483 21.64 5.56 -6.44
CA VAL A 483 20.36 4.86 -6.67
C VAL A 483 19.84 5.15 -8.06
N VAL A 484 19.11 4.19 -8.62
CA VAL A 484 18.28 4.38 -9.80
C VAL A 484 16.84 4.16 -9.39
N GLY A 485 15.95 5.05 -9.78
CA GLY A 485 14.54 4.96 -9.41
C GLY A 485 13.61 5.63 -10.40
N ILE A 486 12.32 5.35 -10.24
CA ILE A 486 11.22 5.98 -10.98
C ILE A 486 10.69 7.14 -10.16
N VAL A 487 10.54 8.29 -10.78
CA VAL A 487 9.98 9.48 -10.13
C VAL A 487 8.48 9.30 -9.88
N GLN A 488 8.09 9.44 -8.62
CA GLN A 488 6.69 9.38 -8.16
C GLN A 488 6.10 10.77 -8.00
N ASP A 489 6.89 11.73 -7.49
CA ASP A 489 6.44 13.09 -7.23
C ASP A 489 7.62 14.07 -7.27
N VAL A 490 7.36 15.31 -7.68
CA VAL A 490 8.34 16.41 -7.68
C VAL A 490 7.72 17.67 -7.12
N VAL A 491 8.18 18.08 -5.95
CA VAL A 491 7.64 19.24 -5.24
C VAL A 491 8.69 20.31 -5.02
N LYS A 492 8.38 21.53 -5.45
CA LYS A 492 9.16 22.73 -5.11
C LYS A 492 8.65 23.33 -3.81
N ARG A 493 9.50 23.55 -2.83
CA ARG A 493 9.14 24.12 -1.52
C ARG A 493 10.16 25.16 -1.06
N THR A 494 9.76 25.93 -0.06
CA THR A 494 10.63 26.84 0.68
C THR A 494 10.69 26.35 2.13
N SER A 495 11.89 26.22 2.66
CA SER A 495 12.11 25.82 4.05
C SER A 495 11.70 26.94 5.02
N GLN A 496 11.52 26.61 6.30
CA GLN A 496 11.27 27.62 7.36
C GLN A 496 12.36 28.71 7.44
N ARG A 497 13.58 28.42 6.97
CA ARG A 497 14.71 29.35 6.89
C ARG A 497 14.76 30.14 5.58
N GLY A 498 13.73 30.08 4.74
CA GLY A 498 13.66 30.79 3.45
C GLY A 498 14.41 30.16 2.29
N ASN A 499 15.10 29.04 2.46
CA ASN A 499 15.84 28.37 1.39
C ASN A 499 14.88 27.59 0.48
N LYS A 500 14.96 27.83 -0.83
CA LYS A 500 14.25 27.03 -1.84
C LYS A 500 14.86 25.63 -1.94
N TYR A 501 14.01 24.61 -2.12
CA TYR A 501 14.46 23.27 -2.38
C TYR A 501 13.49 22.53 -3.30
N VAL A 502 14.00 21.51 -3.98
CA VAL A 502 13.22 20.55 -4.74
C VAL A 502 13.29 19.22 -4.02
N LYS A 503 12.12 18.63 -3.76
CA LYS A 503 11.97 17.27 -3.28
C LYS A 503 11.53 16.41 -4.45
N VAL A 504 12.30 15.38 -4.76
CA VAL A 504 11.96 14.35 -5.75
C VAL A 504 11.73 13.05 -4.99
N VAL A 505 10.54 12.52 -5.07
CA VAL A 505 10.22 11.21 -4.50
C VAL A 505 10.47 10.17 -5.59
N ILE A 506 11.31 9.19 -5.29
CA ILE A 506 11.64 8.10 -6.22
C ILE A 506 11.38 6.75 -5.58
N SER A 507 10.99 5.78 -6.38
CA SER A 507 10.84 4.38 -5.96
C SER A 507 11.59 3.44 -6.91
N ASP A 508 12.02 2.32 -6.37
CA ASP A 508 12.38 1.12 -7.13
C ASP A 508 11.42 -0.03 -6.77
N GLU A 509 11.77 -1.26 -7.12
CA GLU A 509 10.99 -2.45 -6.76
C GLU A 509 11.07 -2.82 -5.27
N THR A 510 11.87 -2.12 -4.49
CA THR A 510 12.12 -2.45 -3.07
C THR A 510 11.51 -1.46 -2.10
N SER A 511 11.54 -0.16 -2.41
CA SER A 511 11.06 0.89 -1.49
C SER A 511 10.93 2.23 -2.21
N GLU A 512 10.55 3.24 -1.43
CA GLU A 512 10.49 4.65 -1.82
C GLU A 512 11.42 5.49 -0.95
N VAL A 513 11.99 6.56 -1.51
CA VAL A 513 12.85 7.51 -0.81
C VAL A 513 12.63 8.93 -1.30
N ALA A 514 12.72 9.90 -0.37
CA ALA A 514 12.69 11.32 -0.69
C ALA A 514 14.12 11.84 -0.96
N ALA A 515 14.37 12.27 -2.17
CA ALA A 515 15.63 12.92 -2.56
C ALA A 515 15.46 14.43 -2.60
N MET A 516 16.36 15.18 -1.94
CA MET A 516 16.24 16.63 -1.78
C MET A 516 17.47 17.36 -2.27
N VAL A 517 17.29 18.45 -3.02
CA VAL A 517 18.33 19.41 -3.38
C VAL A 517 17.95 20.79 -2.87
N PHE A 518 18.86 21.44 -2.14
CA PHE A 518 18.68 22.77 -1.59
C PHE A 518 19.48 23.80 -2.40
N ASP A 519 18.85 24.94 -2.67
CA ASP A 519 19.44 26.06 -3.41
C ASP A 519 20.31 26.96 -2.52
N SER A 520 20.71 26.46 -1.35
CA SER A 520 21.44 27.23 -0.32
C SER A 520 22.83 27.71 -0.74
N ASN A 521 23.37 27.22 -1.86
CA ASN A 521 24.68 27.63 -2.36
C ASN A 521 24.74 27.59 -3.91
N ARG A 522 24.38 28.71 -4.55
CA ARG A 522 24.80 29.00 -5.94
C ARG A 522 24.12 28.21 -7.06
N GLY A 523 22.78 28.18 -7.08
CA GLY A 523 22.10 27.74 -8.29
C GLY A 523 22.11 26.22 -8.55
N LYS A 524 22.31 25.39 -7.53
CA LYS A 524 22.31 23.91 -7.68
C LYS A 524 21.05 23.36 -8.35
N ILE A 525 19.90 24.00 -8.10
CA ILE A 525 18.66 23.60 -8.76
C ILE A 525 18.73 23.95 -10.25
N GLN A 526 19.29 25.13 -10.59
CA GLN A 526 19.44 25.53 -11.99
C GLN A 526 20.48 24.66 -12.70
N ASP A 527 21.61 24.35 -12.06
CA ASP A 527 22.62 23.44 -12.61
C ASP A 527 22.02 22.05 -12.92
N MET A 528 21.15 21.55 -12.02
CA MET A 528 20.46 20.29 -12.24
C MET A 528 19.47 20.37 -13.42
N ILE A 529 18.75 21.48 -13.58
CA ILE A 529 17.85 21.72 -14.70
C ILE A 529 18.63 21.77 -16.01
N ASP A 530 19.71 22.55 -16.07
CA ASP A 530 20.53 22.75 -17.27
C ASP A 530 21.17 21.44 -17.74
N LYS A 531 21.68 20.62 -16.79
CA LYS A 531 22.21 19.30 -17.05
C LYS A 531 21.18 18.32 -17.65
N ASN A 532 19.90 18.49 -17.29
CA ASN A 532 18.80 17.62 -17.72
C ASN A 532 17.99 18.22 -18.87
N GLY A 533 18.62 19.00 -19.76
CA GLY A 533 17.97 19.53 -20.96
C GLY A 533 16.95 20.62 -20.67
N GLY A 534 17.14 21.41 -19.62
CA GLY A 534 16.30 22.56 -19.29
C GLY A 534 15.05 22.22 -18.48
N ARG A 535 14.91 21.00 -17.93
CA ARG A 535 13.74 20.60 -17.13
C ARG A 535 14.11 19.89 -15.83
N LEU A 536 13.18 19.92 -14.90
CA LEU A 536 13.17 19.02 -13.75
C LEU A 536 12.66 17.63 -14.15
N PRO A 537 12.96 16.57 -13.37
CA PRO A 537 12.29 15.30 -13.56
C PRO A 537 10.78 15.44 -13.39
N GLU A 538 10.05 14.61 -14.10
CA GLU A 538 8.58 14.51 -14.05
C GLU A 538 8.19 13.10 -13.62
N GLU A 539 6.94 12.94 -13.18
CA GLU A 539 6.39 11.64 -12.82
C GLU A 539 6.62 10.60 -13.93
N ASN A 540 7.03 9.40 -13.53
CA ASN A 540 7.42 8.30 -14.42
C ASN A 540 8.75 8.47 -15.16
N ASP A 541 9.52 9.53 -14.94
CA ASP A 541 10.91 9.57 -15.41
C ASP A 541 11.76 8.55 -14.60
N ILE A 542 12.70 7.92 -15.28
CA ILE A 542 13.76 7.15 -14.61
C ILE A 542 14.92 8.07 -14.34
N VAL A 543 15.37 8.12 -13.09
CA VAL A 543 16.48 8.99 -12.68
C VAL A 543 17.58 8.18 -12.01
N VAL A 544 18.81 8.58 -12.24
CA VAL A 544 19.99 8.15 -11.48
C VAL A 544 20.36 9.27 -10.53
N ILE A 545 20.43 8.99 -9.25
CA ILE A 545 20.77 9.96 -8.21
C ILE A 545 22.02 9.49 -7.48
N SER A 546 23.03 10.36 -7.41
CA SER A 546 24.10 10.25 -6.44
C SER A 546 23.86 11.23 -5.30
N GLY A 547 24.10 10.80 -4.08
CA GLY A 547 23.78 11.63 -2.92
C GLY A 547 24.40 11.14 -1.63
N SER A 548 23.95 11.71 -0.54
CA SER A 548 24.29 11.29 0.82
C SER A 548 23.05 11.04 1.66
N VAL A 549 23.07 10.01 2.47
CA VAL A 549 21.96 9.65 3.36
C VAL A 549 21.72 10.77 4.38
N LYS A 550 20.46 11.18 4.53
CA LYS A 550 20.02 12.15 5.55
C LYS A 550 19.25 11.48 6.68
N GLY A 551 18.68 10.34 6.40
CA GLY A 551 17.88 9.54 7.31
C GLY A 551 17.38 8.28 6.60
N PRO A 552 16.62 7.43 7.26
CA PRO A 552 16.19 6.13 6.71
C PRO A 552 15.37 6.25 5.42
N ASP A 553 14.66 7.37 5.23
CA ASP A 553 13.78 7.59 4.07
C ASP A 553 14.15 8.88 3.30
N ALA A 554 15.39 9.38 3.46
CA ALA A 554 15.78 10.63 2.84
C ALA A 554 17.26 10.66 2.41
N ILE A 555 17.51 11.24 1.22
CA ILE A 555 18.85 11.51 0.68
C ILE A 555 18.98 12.97 0.25
N TYR A 556 20.18 13.53 0.43
CA TYR A 556 20.53 14.80 -0.19
C TYR A 556 21.15 14.52 -1.57
N ILE A 557 20.60 15.16 -2.60
CA ILE A 557 21.07 15.04 -3.98
C ILE A 557 22.40 15.79 -4.14
N ASN A 558 23.43 15.10 -4.57
CA ASN A 558 24.65 15.70 -5.09
C ASN A 558 24.58 15.87 -6.60
N ASP A 559 24.04 14.85 -7.28
CA ASP A 559 23.83 14.83 -8.72
C ASP A 559 22.58 14.03 -9.08
N LEU A 560 21.84 14.49 -10.10
CA LEU A 560 20.66 13.82 -10.64
C LEU A 560 20.70 13.86 -12.16
N GLY A 561 20.60 12.70 -12.79
CA GLY A 561 20.52 12.55 -14.25
C GLY A 561 19.24 11.84 -14.66
N ILE A 562 18.43 12.51 -15.49
CA ILE A 562 17.23 11.91 -16.09
C ILE A 562 17.70 10.96 -17.21
N GLN A 563 17.16 9.73 -17.23
CA GLN A 563 17.46 8.78 -18.28
C GLN A 563 16.54 9.04 -19.48
N SER A 564 17.11 9.11 -20.67
CA SER A 564 16.37 9.42 -21.90
C SER A 564 15.51 8.26 -22.41
N THR A 565 15.74 7.04 -21.93
CA THR A 565 15.00 5.86 -22.39
C THR A 565 13.59 5.86 -21.82
N LYS A 566 12.58 5.89 -22.71
CA LYS A 566 11.16 5.75 -22.37
C LYS A 566 10.60 4.47 -22.94
N ILE A 567 9.73 3.82 -22.17
CA ILE A 567 9.00 2.61 -22.57
C ILE A 567 7.53 2.97 -22.77
N TYR A 568 6.93 2.44 -23.81
CA TYR A 568 5.55 2.71 -24.20
C TYR A 568 4.72 1.44 -24.11
N CYS A 569 3.66 1.46 -23.28
CA CYS A 569 2.76 0.32 -23.12
C CYS A 569 1.61 0.32 -24.13
N LYS A 570 1.10 1.51 -24.48
CA LYS A 570 -0.10 1.71 -25.31
C LYS A 570 0.10 2.81 -26.35
N LEU A 571 -0.73 2.81 -27.40
CA LEU A 571 -0.66 3.87 -28.44
C LEU A 571 -0.93 5.28 -27.90
N LYS A 572 -1.74 5.43 -26.87
CA LYS A 572 -1.99 6.74 -26.26
C LYS A 572 -0.71 7.33 -25.65
N ASP A 573 0.12 6.51 -25.03
CA ASP A 573 1.35 6.93 -24.39
C ASP A 573 2.32 7.55 -25.41
N LEU A 574 2.34 6.99 -26.65
CA LEU A 574 3.12 7.52 -27.77
C LEU A 574 2.60 8.88 -28.27
N LYS A 575 1.28 9.12 -28.23
CA LYS A 575 0.67 10.38 -28.65
C LYS A 575 0.86 11.52 -27.64
N GLU A 576 0.91 11.18 -26.37
CA GLU A 576 1.11 12.12 -25.27
C GLU A 576 2.57 12.57 -25.14
N SER A 577 3.53 11.76 -25.67
CA SER A 577 4.93 12.14 -25.69
C SER A 577 5.14 13.28 -26.71
N LYS A 578 5.55 14.45 -26.23
CA LYS A 578 5.96 15.61 -27.07
C LYS A 578 7.28 15.37 -27.84
N GLU A 579 7.87 14.21 -27.74
CA GLU A 579 9.06 13.85 -28.49
C GLU A 579 8.69 13.68 -29.97
N THR A 580 9.05 14.65 -30.77
CA THR A 580 9.07 14.57 -32.21
C THR A 580 9.98 13.42 -32.63
N LEU A 581 9.35 12.31 -33.04
CA LEU A 581 10.00 11.10 -33.57
C LEU A 581 10.73 11.35 -34.90
N GLU A 582 10.92 12.61 -35.30
CA GLU A 582 11.51 13.01 -36.59
C GLU A 582 13.03 12.78 -36.67
N ASN A 583 13.74 12.52 -35.58
CA ASN A 583 15.18 12.38 -35.56
C ASN A 583 15.70 10.95 -35.29
N THR A 584 14.88 9.91 -35.48
CA THR A 584 15.31 8.55 -35.13
C THR A 584 14.84 7.48 -36.14
N VAL A 585 14.95 7.76 -37.43
CA VAL A 585 14.86 6.75 -38.50
C VAL A 585 16.21 6.62 -39.16
#